data_d2e30c7efeb65e0c58b0e6b9a8472d73
#
_entry.id   d2e30c7efeb65e0c58b0e6b9a8472d73
#
_cell.length_a   1.000
_cell.length_b   1.000
_cell.length_c   1.000
_cell.angle_alpha   90.00
_cell.angle_beta   90.00
_cell.angle_gamma   90.00
#
_symmetry.space_group_name_H-M   'P 1'
#
loop_
_entity.id
_entity.type
_entity.pdbx_description
1 polymer ?
#
loop_
_entity_poly.entity_id
_entity_poly.type
_entity_poly.pdbx_seq_one_letter_code
_entity_poly.pdbx_strand_id
1 'polypeptide(L)'
;FDAFGGESINPTERALQQLPDRIGDAELIKLVIPTKFGESLRRTIEAAEGSAVDAIVSLGQAGGRAHITPERVAINVMDADIPDNAGYQPVDVPVVEGGPAAYFSTLPVKEMVAAMEDIPARLSNTAGTFVCNQLLYGLLHHFAATRVRAGFVHVPFITEQEKTDKP
;
A
#
# COMPACT_ATOMS: atom_id res chain seq x y z
N PHE A 1 2.60 -6.55 -2.62
CA PHE A 1 3.83 -6.82 -1.85
C PHE A 1 4.12 -8.31 -1.77
N ASP A 2 5.41 -8.66 -1.62
CA ASP A 2 5.81 -10.02 -1.25
C ASP A 2 5.42 -10.35 0.21
N ALA A 3 5.59 -11.60 0.61
CA ALA A 3 5.33 -12.05 1.98
C ALA A 3 6.37 -11.46 2.96
N PHE A 4 5.95 -11.17 4.19
CA PHE A 4 6.79 -10.57 5.23
C PHE A 4 6.32 -10.97 6.64
N GLY A 5 7.11 -10.64 7.66
CA GLY A 5 6.73 -10.84 9.06
C GLY A 5 6.57 -12.31 9.46
N GLY A 6 7.29 -13.22 8.79
CA GLY A 6 7.19 -14.66 9.04
C GLY A 6 6.05 -15.37 8.29
N GLU A 7 5.24 -14.63 7.53
CA GLU A 7 4.21 -15.22 6.66
C GLU A 7 4.86 -15.80 5.39
N SER A 8 4.27 -16.86 4.84
CA SER A 8 4.68 -17.47 3.56
C SER A 8 3.86 -16.95 2.38
N ILE A 9 2.80 -16.20 2.63
CA ILE A 9 1.81 -15.75 1.65
C ILE A 9 1.49 -14.29 1.92
N ASN A 10 1.28 -13.51 0.85
CA ASN A 10 0.65 -12.20 0.93
C ASN A 10 -0.66 -12.23 0.12
N PRO A 11 -1.83 -11.94 0.73
CA PRO A 11 -3.12 -11.99 0.04
C PRO A 11 -3.19 -11.00 -1.13
N THR A 12 -2.45 -9.90 -1.09
CA THR A 12 -2.45 -8.91 -2.17
C THR A 12 -1.75 -9.41 -3.43
N GLU A 13 -0.74 -10.27 -3.30
CA GLU A 13 -0.10 -10.91 -4.44
C GLU A 13 -1.07 -11.87 -5.14
N ARG A 14 -1.81 -12.69 -4.36
CA ARG A 14 -2.85 -13.57 -4.91
C ARG A 14 -3.99 -12.78 -5.59
N ALA A 15 -4.44 -11.69 -4.97
CA ALA A 15 -5.45 -10.82 -5.56
C ALA A 15 -4.97 -10.24 -6.89
N LEU A 16 -3.72 -9.77 -6.93
CA LEU A 16 -3.13 -9.20 -8.14
C LEU A 16 -3.10 -10.21 -9.31
N GLN A 17 -2.80 -11.48 -9.03
CA GLN A 17 -2.79 -12.55 -10.04
C GLN A 17 -4.18 -12.84 -10.63
N GLN A 18 -5.26 -12.58 -9.88
CA GLN A 18 -6.64 -12.81 -10.31
C GLN A 18 -7.26 -11.61 -11.05
N LEU A 19 -6.64 -10.43 -10.96
CA LEU A 19 -7.13 -9.26 -11.68
C LEU A 19 -6.95 -9.46 -13.20
N PRO A 20 -7.92 -9.03 -14.01
CA PRO A 20 -7.78 -9.02 -15.46
C PRO A 20 -6.70 -8.00 -15.88
N ASP A 21 -6.27 -8.03 -17.13
CA ASP A 21 -5.31 -7.05 -17.67
C ASP A 21 -6.00 -5.72 -18.02
N ARG A 22 -7.33 -5.68 -18.03
CA ARG A 22 -8.15 -4.49 -18.27
C ARG A 22 -9.40 -4.49 -17.41
N ILE A 23 -9.79 -3.29 -16.93
CA ILE A 23 -11.09 -3.06 -16.27
C ILE A 23 -11.75 -1.86 -16.96
N GLY A 24 -12.84 -2.13 -17.70
CA GLY A 24 -13.42 -1.13 -18.58
C GLY A 24 -12.41 -0.65 -19.62
N ASP A 25 -12.18 0.65 -19.71
CA ASP A 25 -11.19 1.25 -20.60
C ASP A 25 -9.78 1.34 -19.99
N ALA A 26 -9.64 1.04 -18.72
CA ALA A 26 -8.33 1.10 -18.04
C ALA A 26 -7.51 -0.17 -18.31
N GLU A 27 -6.25 0.00 -18.72
CA GLU A 27 -5.24 -1.05 -18.77
C GLU A 27 -4.57 -1.17 -17.42
N LEU A 28 -4.35 -2.40 -16.94
CA LEU A 28 -3.72 -2.68 -15.65
C LEU A 28 -2.28 -3.15 -15.81
N ILE A 29 -1.36 -2.38 -15.26
CA ILE A 29 0.04 -2.77 -15.11
C ILE A 29 0.21 -3.35 -13.72
N LYS A 30 0.49 -4.65 -13.64
CA LYS A 30 0.59 -5.38 -12.37
C LYS A 30 2.04 -5.47 -11.94
N LEU A 31 2.33 -5.04 -10.72
CA LEU A 31 3.68 -5.05 -10.16
C LEU A 31 3.68 -5.66 -8.77
N VAL A 32 4.49 -6.69 -8.55
CA VAL A 32 4.82 -7.19 -7.20
C VAL A 32 6.10 -6.50 -6.73
N ILE A 33 6.04 -5.89 -5.56
CA ILE A 33 7.14 -5.14 -4.96
C ILE A 33 7.58 -5.78 -3.64
N PRO A 34 8.88 -5.68 -3.29
CA PRO A 34 9.37 -6.23 -2.03
C PRO A 34 8.87 -5.43 -0.84
N THR A 35 8.66 -6.07 0.30
CA THR A 35 8.37 -5.40 1.57
C THR A 35 9.67 -4.88 2.18
N LYS A 36 10.21 -3.83 1.57
CA LYS A 36 11.48 -3.17 1.94
C LYS A 36 11.33 -1.66 1.84
N PHE A 37 11.74 -0.96 2.89
CA PHE A 37 11.81 0.49 2.88
C PHE A 37 12.65 1.02 1.72
N GLY A 38 12.23 2.09 1.09
CA GLY A 38 12.88 2.70 -0.06
C GLY A 38 12.80 1.90 -1.36
N GLU A 39 13.09 0.62 -1.34
CA GLU A 39 13.10 -0.25 -2.52
C GLU A 39 11.71 -0.39 -3.14
N SER A 40 10.67 -0.59 -2.32
CA SER A 40 9.28 -0.65 -2.79
C SER A 40 8.88 0.63 -3.50
N LEU A 41 9.21 1.79 -2.92
CA LEU A 41 8.94 3.11 -3.50
C LEU A 41 9.68 3.30 -4.83
N ARG A 42 10.99 3.05 -4.84
CA ARG A 42 11.84 3.19 -6.04
C ARG A 42 11.29 2.38 -7.21
N ARG A 43 10.99 1.07 -6.99
CA ARG A 43 10.45 0.20 -8.05
C ARG A 43 9.09 0.65 -8.56
N THR A 44 8.23 1.15 -7.66
CA THR A 44 6.91 1.64 -8.06
C THR A 44 7.02 2.91 -8.90
N ILE A 45 7.88 3.85 -8.52
CA ILE A 45 8.14 5.08 -9.31
C ILE A 45 8.70 4.72 -10.69
N GLU A 46 9.73 3.89 -10.77
CA GLU A 46 10.35 3.47 -12.04
C GLU A 46 9.32 2.83 -12.99
N ALA A 47 8.46 1.95 -12.47
CA ALA A 47 7.42 1.31 -13.27
C ALA A 47 6.34 2.33 -13.73
N ALA A 48 5.94 3.24 -12.87
CA ALA A 48 4.93 4.26 -13.16
C ALA A 48 5.43 5.25 -14.22
N GLU A 49 6.65 5.74 -14.09
CA GLU A 49 7.25 6.67 -15.06
C GLU A 49 7.52 5.99 -16.41
N GLY A 50 7.98 4.74 -16.38
CA GLY A 50 8.24 3.96 -17.61
C GLY A 50 6.98 3.62 -18.41
N SER A 51 5.82 3.69 -17.79
CA SER A 51 4.54 3.29 -18.39
C SER A 51 3.54 4.43 -18.51
N ALA A 52 3.90 5.65 -18.10
CA ALA A 52 3.04 6.85 -18.16
C ALA A 52 1.63 6.63 -17.59
N VAL A 53 1.55 6.10 -16.37
CA VAL A 53 0.28 5.74 -15.72
C VAL A 53 -0.52 6.98 -15.28
N ASP A 54 -1.86 6.86 -15.25
CA ASP A 54 -2.76 7.90 -14.72
C ASP A 54 -2.99 7.75 -13.22
N ALA A 55 -2.90 6.53 -12.70
CA ALA A 55 -3.12 6.25 -11.29
C ALA A 55 -2.30 5.07 -10.78
N ILE A 56 -1.96 5.11 -9.49
CA ILE A 56 -1.26 4.05 -8.76
C ILE A 56 -2.14 3.62 -7.59
N VAL A 57 -2.57 2.36 -7.61
CA VAL A 57 -3.30 1.74 -6.50
C VAL A 57 -2.39 0.70 -5.85
N SER A 58 -1.86 1.01 -4.69
CA SER A 58 -1.05 0.08 -3.93
C SER A 58 -1.94 -0.81 -3.05
N LEU A 59 -1.62 -2.10 -2.97
CA LEU A 59 -2.34 -3.07 -2.15
C LEU A 59 -1.39 -3.64 -1.09
N GLY A 60 -1.81 -3.64 0.16
CA GLY A 60 -1.03 -4.18 1.28
C GLY A 60 -1.87 -5.04 2.21
N GLN A 61 -1.20 -5.94 2.92
CA GLN A 61 -1.80 -6.76 3.97
C GLN A 61 -1.79 -6.00 5.30
N ALA A 62 -2.92 -5.98 6.00
CA ALA A 62 -3.00 -5.48 7.38
C ALA A 62 -3.60 -6.55 8.30
N GLY A 63 -2.74 -7.29 9.00
CA GLY A 63 -3.14 -8.25 10.02
C GLY A 63 -4.00 -7.60 11.12
N GLY A 64 -5.00 -8.34 11.60
CA GLY A 64 -5.93 -7.86 12.63
C GLY A 64 -7.05 -6.94 12.12
N ARG A 65 -7.09 -6.59 10.85
CA ARG A 65 -8.24 -5.89 10.24
C ARG A 65 -9.24 -6.90 9.67
N ALA A 66 -10.53 -6.65 9.86
CA ALA A 66 -11.62 -7.48 9.32
C ALA A 66 -12.30 -6.86 8.08
N HIS A 67 -11.78 -5.74 7.58
CA HIS A 67 -12.37 -4.95 6.48
C HIS A 67 -11.31 -4.58 5.47
N ILE A 68 -11.70 -4.44 4.21
CA ILE A 68 -10.89 -3.76 3.20
C ILE A 68 -10.89 -2.27 3.55
N THR A 69 -9.71 -1.67 3.58
CA THR A 69 -9.54 -0.30 4.08
C THR A 69 -8.73 0.57 3.10
N PRO A 70 -9.40 1.35 2.23
CA PRO A 70 -8.74 2.45 1.54
C PRO A 70 -8.17 3.46 2.56
N GLU A 71 -6.90 3.82 2.38
CA GLU A 71 -6.18 4.71 3.28
C GLU A 71 -6.37 6.16 2.87
N ARG A 72 -6.85 7.01 3.80
CA ARG A 72 -7.07 8.43 3.55
C ARG A 72 -5.80 9.25 3.57
N VAL A 73 -4.82 8.87 4.40
CA VAL A 73 -3.68 9.70 4.74
C VAL A 73 -2.41 8.86 4.94
N ALA A 74 -1.28 9.41 4.53
CA ALA A 74 0.05 8.94 4.89
C ALA A 74 0.78 10.02 5.68
N ILE A 75 1.60 9.62 6.64
CA ILE A 75 2.38 10.51 7.51
C ILE A 75 3.87 10.40 7.23
N ASN A 76 4.62 11.46 7.52
CA ASN A 76 6.07 11.55 7.27
C ASN A 76 6.88 10.87 8.38
N VAL A 77 6.57 9.60 8.68
CA VAL A 77 7.25 8.82 9.71
C VAL A 77 7.45 7.38 9.23
N MET A 78 8.65 6.85 9.45
CA MET A 78 8.98 5.43 9.43
C MET A 78 9.35 5.04 10.86
N ASP A 79 8.54 4.18 11.49
CA ASP A 79 8.74 3.66 12.84
C ASP A 79 8.25 2.20 12.86
N ALA A 80 9.18 1.26 12.89
CA ALA A 80 8.91 -0.14 12.59
C ALA A 80 9.04 -1.04 13.82
N ASP A 81 7.96 -1.73 14.18
CA ASP A 81 7.95 -2.73 15.27
C ASP A 81 8.74 -4.00 14.91
N ILE A 82 8.88 -4.29 13.62
CA ILE A 82 9.63 -5.43 13.09
C ILE A 82 10.55 -4.98 11.95
N PRO A 83 11.65 -5.68 11.67
CA PRO A 83 12.47 -5.38 10.51
C PRO A 83 11.73 -5.68 9.20
N ASP A 84 12.05 -4.95 8.14
CA ASP A 84 11.63 -5.27 6.78
C ASP A 84 12.36 -6.52 6.24
N ASN A 85 12.05 -6.91 4.99
CA ASN A 85 12.67 -8.10 4.37
C ASN A 85 14.17 -7.93 4.04
N ALA A 86 14.77 -6.76 4.29
CA ALA A 86 16.21 -6.52 4.23
C ALA A 86 16.86 -6.42 5.62
N GLY A 87 16.08 -6.55 6.70
CA GLY A 87 16.55 -6.41 8.07
C GLY A 87 16.63 -4.96 8.56
N TYR A 88 16.10 -4.00 7.80
CA TYR A 88 16.08 -2.60 8.21
C TYR A 88 14.85 -2.31 9.08
N GLN A 89 15.10 -1.72 10.25
CA GLN A 89 14.07 -1.38 11.24
C GLN A 89 14.27 0.07 11.69
N PRO A 90 13.68 1.05 10.97
CA PRO A 90 13.77 2.46 11.34
C PRO A 90 12.97 2.77 12.62
N VAL A 91 13.44 3.73 13.40
CA VAL A 91 12.76 4.26 14.58
C VAL A 91 12.70 5.78 14.43
N ASP A 92 11.48 6.31 14.36
CA ASP A 92 11.19 7.76 14.30
C ASP A 92 11.94 8.52 13.16
N VAL A 93 12.11 7.87 12.00
CA VAL A 93 12.81 8.45 10.85
C VAL A 93 11.78 9.07 9.87
N PRO A 94 11.99 10.29 9.36
CA PRO A 94 11.12 10.85 8.34
C PRO A 94 11.20 10.05 7.03
N VAL A 95 10.08 9.93 6.32
CA VAL A 95 10.05 9.36 4.96
C VAL A 95 10.80 10.28 3.99
N VAL A 96 10.55 11.60 4.12
CA VAL A 96 11.24 12.63 3.35
C VAL A 96 11.69 13.71 4.33
N GLU A 97 13.00 13.95 4.40
CA GLU A 97 13.58 14.99 5.25
C GLU A 97 13.02 16.37 4.87
N GLY A 98 12.49 17.10 5.85
CA GLY A 98 11.87 18.42 5.62
C GLY A 98 10.55 18.38 4.84
N GLY A 99 10.01 17.21 4.51
CA GLY A 99 8.72 17.06 3.86
C GLY A 99 7.55 17.43 4.78
N PRO A 100 6.34 17.69 4.20
CA PRO A 100 5.12 17.93 4.99
C PRO A 100 4.81 16.81 5.97
N ALA A 101 4.14 17.11 7.08
CA ALA A 101 3.79 16.11 8.09
C ALA A 101 2.93 14.97 7.55
N ALA A 102 2.09 15.24 6.56
CA ALA A 102 1.18 14.26 5.95
C ALA A 102 0.78 14.64 4.53
N TYR A 103 0.35 13.62 3.75
CA TYR A 103 -0.35 13.76 2.48
C TYR A 103 -1.67 13.01 2.52
N PHE A 104 -2.72 13.60 1.97
CA PHE A 104 -3.96 12.89 1.69
C PHE A 104 -3.85 12.10 0.40
N SER A 105 -4.45 10.90 0.37
CA SER A 105 -4.64 10.11 -0.85
C SER A 105 -5.31 10.96 -1.93
N THR A 106 -4.85 10.85 -3.16
CA THR A 106 -5.45 11.50 -4.32
C THR A 106 -6.48 10.60 -5.05
N LEU A 107 -6.67 9.37 -4.56
CA LEU A 107 -7.77 8.50 -4.99
C LEU A 107 -9.09 8.89 -4.32
N PRO A 108 -10.24 8.62 -4.94
CA PRO A 108 -11.58 8.90 -4.40
C PRO A 108 -11.97 7.86 -3.33
N VAL A 109 -11.27 7.88 -2.18
CA VAL A 109 -11.34 6.80 -1.17
C VAL A 109 -12.73 6.61 -0.54
N LYS A 110 -13.56 7.65 -0.49
CA LYS A 110 -14.94 7.54 0.02
C LYS A 110 -15.85 6.83 -0.99
N GLU A 111 -15.71 7.18 -2.25
CA GLU A 111 -16.42 6.56 -3.35
C GLU A 111 -15.96 5.10 -3.53
N MET A 112 -14.69 4.81 -3.32
CA MET A 112 -14.18 3.44 -3.30
C MET A 112 -14.85 2.61 -2.22
N VAL A 113 -15.00 3.12 -0.98
CA VAL A 113 -15.72 2.42 0.09
C VAL A 113 -17.21 2.26 -0.26
N ALA A 114 -17.84 3.29 -0.79
CA ALA A 114 -19.25 3.23 -1.18
C ALA A 114 -19.53 2.21 -2.30
N ALA A 115 -18.57 1.99 -3.22
CA ALA A 115 -18.69 0.99 -4.29
C ALA A 115 -18.55 -0.47 -3.82
N MET A 116 -18.11 -0.70 -2.58
CA MET A 116 -17.95 -2.04 -1.99
C MET A 116 -19.19 -2.46 -1.16
N GLU A 117 -20.39 -2.30 -1.70
CA GLU A 117 -21.66 -2.46 -0.96
C GLU A 117 -21.80 -3.83 -0.28
N ASP A 118 -21.36 -4.91 -0.93
CA ASP A 118 -21.47 -6.30 -0.43
C ASP A 118 -20.18 -6.81 0.23
N ILE A 119 -19.15 -5.98 0.35
CA ILE A 119 -17.85 -6.36 0.89
C ILE A 119 -17.57 -5.52 2.14
N PRO A 120 -17.19 -6.14 3.27
CA PRO A 120 -16.83 -5.39 4.46
C PRO A 120 -15.69 -4.40 4.16
N ALA A 121 -16.04 -3.13 4.02
CA ALA A 121 -15.09 -2.06 3.72
C ALA A 121 -15.33 -0.84 4.60
N ARG A 122 -14.29 -0.11 4.94
CA ARG A 122 -14.36 1.16 5.66
C ARG A 122 -13.16 2.04 5.34
N LEU A 123 -13.33 3.34 5.47
CA LEU A 123 -12.24 4.28 5.34
C LEU A 123 -11.25 4.16 6.52
N SER A 124 -9.96 4.14 6.23
CA SER A 124 -8.89 4.17 7.24
C SER A 124 -8.22 5.54 7.29
N ASN A 125 -7.88 5.99 8.49
CA ASN A 125 -7.16 7.24 8.74
C ASN A 125 -5.70 7.02 9.14
N THR A 126 -5.18 5.81 8.96
CA THR A 126 -3.76 5.51 9.18
C THR A 126 -3.31 4.30 8.38
N ALA A 127 -2.27 4.48 7.59
CA ALA A 127 -1.55 3.39 6.92
C ALA A 127 -0.47 2.76 7.81
N GLY A 128 -0.40 3.16 9.09
CA GLY A 128 0.67 2.78 10.02
C GLY A 128 1.94 3.59 9.79
N THR A 129 3.08 3.00 10.16
CA THR A 129 4.41 3.62 10.07
C THR A 129 5.45 2.68 9.45
N PHE A 130 4.99 1.58 8.86
CA PHE A 130 5.81 0.58 8.17
C PHE A 130 5.94 0.88 6.67
N VAL A 131 6.40 -0.08 5.89
CA VAL A 131 6.66 0.04 4.44
C VAL A 131 5.44 0.55 3.66
N CYS A 132 4.21 0.19 4.07
CA CYS A 132 2.98 0.63 3.41
C CYS A 132 2.78 2.15 3.49
N ASN A 133 2.98 2.72 4.68
CA ASN A 133 2.91 4.16 4.87
C ASN A 133 4.04 4.88 4.13
N GLN A 134 5.26 4.34 4.20
CA GLN A 134 6.42 4.90 3.49
C GLN A 134 6.19 4.93 1.97
N LEU A 135 5.64 3.84 1.40
CA LEU A 135 5.29 3.79 -0.02
C LEU A 135 4.22 4.83 -0.36
N LEU A 136 3.11 4.86 0.37
CA LEU A 136 2.01 5.79 0.11
C LEU A 136 2.49 7.25 0.22
N TYR A 137 3.20 7.60 1.31
CA TYR A 137 3.73 8.95 1.48
C TYR A 137 4.68 9.33 0.35
N GLY A 138 5.64 8.46 0.04
CA GLY A 138 6.64 8.70 -1.00
C GLY A 138 6.03 8.89 -2.40
N LEU A 139 5.02 8.09 -2.75
CA LEU A 139 4.29 8.25 -4.01
C LEU A 139 3.53 9.58 -4.06
N LEU A 140 2.80 9.93 -2.99
CA LEU A 140 2.07 11.20 -2.91
C LEU A 140 3.00 12.40 -2.96
N HIS A 141 4.19 12.31 -2.34
CA HIS A 141 5.22 13.34 -2.41
C HIS A 141 5.81 13.46 -3.82
N HIS A 142 6.21 12.33 -4.42
CA HIS A 142 6.86 12.32 -5.74
C HIS A 142 5.95 12.84 -6.84
N PHE A 143 4.68 12.45 -6.83
CA PHE A 143 3.70 12.84 -7.84
C PHE A 143 2.88 14.09 -7.49
N ALA A 144 3.21 14.81 -6.40
CA ALA A 144 2.44 15.96 -5.91
C ALA A 144 2.19 17.07 -6.96
N ALA A 145 3.14 17.30 -7.86
CA ALA A 145 3.03 18.30 -8.93
C ALA A 145 2.58 17.73 -10.28
N THR A 146 2.10 16.49 -10.31
CA THR A 146 1.69 15.79 -11.53
C THR A 146 0.18 15.53 -11.56
N ARG A 147 -0.31 14.88 -12.63
CA ARG A 147 -1.70 14.41 -12.73
C ARG A 147 -1.87 12.98 -12.23
N VAL A 148 -0.78 12.28 -11.94
CA VAL A 148 -0.83 10.89 -11.45
C VAL A 148 -1.49 10.85 -10.08
N ARG A 149 -2.53 10.05 -9.94
CA ARG A 149 -3.20 9.82 -8.66
C ARG A 149 -2.55 8.66 -7.95
N ALA A 150 -2.41 8.72 -6.64
CA ALA A 150 -1.88 7.63 -5.84
C ALA A 150 -2.70 7.38 -4.57
N GLY A 151 -2.79 6.12 -4.20
CA GLY A 151 -3.45 5.70 -2.98
C GLY A 151 -3.10 4.28 -2.60
N PHE A 152 -3.60 3.87 -1.45
CA PHE A 152 -3.31 2.59 -0.83
C PHE A 152 -4.56 1.93 -0.29
N VAL A 153 -4.67 0.62 -0.45
CA VAL A 153 -5.76 -0.19 0.11
C VAL A 153 -5.14 -1.33 0.93
N HIS A 154 -5.47 -1.39 2.21
CA HIS A 154 -5.15 -2.56 3.02
C HIS A 154 -6.26 -3.60 2.93
N VAL A 155 -5.85 -4.86 2.86
CA VAL A 155 -6.74 -6.03 2.92
C VAL A 155 -6.46 -6.85 4.16
N PRO A 156 -7.48 -7.55 4.72
CA PRO A 156 -7.28 -8.46 5.85
C PRO A 156 -6.46 -9.69 5.47
N PHE A 157 -6.10 -10.48 6.47
CA PHE A 157 -5.62 -11.84 6.27
C PHE A 157 -6.63 -12.69 5.52
N ILE A 158 -6.15 -13.66 4.76
CA ILE A 158 -6.98 -14.74 4.21
C ILE A 158 -7.03 -15.91 5.20
N THR A 159 -8.01 -16.79 5.05
CA THR A 159 -8.28 -17.91 5.97
C THR A 159 -7.06 -18.82 6.19
N GLU A 160 -6.19 -18.97 5.17
CA GLU A 160 -4.98 -19.77 5.27
C GLU A 160 -3.92 -19.19 6.23
N GLN A 161 -3.99 -17.88 6.51
CA GLN A 161 -3.08 -17.17 7.42
C GLN A 161 -3.58 -17.13 8.88
N GLU A 162 -4.89 -17.35 9.11
CA GLU A 162 -5.49 -17.30 10.44
C GLU A 162 -5.09 -18.49 11.33
N LYS A 163 -4.48 -19.52 10.76
CA LYS A 163 -4.11 -20.77 11.48
C LYS A 163 -2.76 -20.71 12.19
N THR A 164 -2.02 -19.64 12.09
CA THR A 164 -0.80 -19.48 12.87
C THR A 164 -1.14 -18.85 14.21
N ASP A 165 -1.10 -19.66 15.27
CA ASP A 165 -1.08 -19.19 16.67
C ASP A 165 0.09 -18.20 16.80
N LYS A 166 -0.23 -16.91 16.68
CA LYS A 166 0.71 -15.86 17.08
C LYS A 166 0.47 -15.60 18.56
N PRO A 167 1.52 -15.65 19.38
CA PRO A 167 1.43 -15.34 20.79
C PRO A 167 0.98 -13.89 21.02
#